data_c5071f01953a0242fe25489e45df13a9
#
_entry.id   c5071f01953a0242fe25489e45df13a9
#
_cell.length_a   1.000
_cell.length_b   1.000
_cell.length_c   1.000
_cell.angle_alpha   90.00
_cell.angle_beta   90.00
_cell.angle_gamma   90.00
#
_symmetry.space_group_name_H-M   'P 1'
#
loop_
_entity.id
_entity.type
_entity.pdbx_description
1 polymer ?
#
loop_
_entity_poly.entity_id
_entity_poly.type
_entity_poly.pdbx_seq_one_letter_code
_entity_poly.pdbx_strand_id
1 'polypeptide(L)'
;MKNLFIRLSTILIIVFINTGLRAADMNPKVASLETKSEHQKVIERLPFQNTEDFKLAKKGLLAKPDLLIIKDETGHVVWDMTDLDYLDADRPDTVNPSLWRQARLNAIYGLFEVTKGIYQVRGYDLANVTFIRGNTGWIIVDPLTTTQTMDAAMKLVDSHFGKLPVKAILATHSHADHFGGIRALADEDDLTSGRIRFIAPEHFVKEVTSENVIAGNAMSRRAGFMFGNLLERTPQGAIDSGLGKGLSSGNITLLTPTDNITVTGQKLLLDGVELEFQLTPGAEAPAEFVFYLPKWKALCVAEEVNAVMHNLYTPRGAKTRDALIWSRHLTDMLELFGDRMDLVFGSHHWPRWGREAGYDYISKQRDMYRFMHDQTVRLMNQGYTATEISNMLDLPPSLAQEFYNRDYYGTVSHNVRAVYNFYLGYFDGVPANLNPLTPESRARNYVRLAGGQDGLMSQAKEAIQKGEYR
;
A
#
# COMPACT_ATOMS: atom_id res chain seq x y z
N MET A 1 -18.23 72.46 -16.40
CA MET A 1 -17.37 71.74 -17.33
C MET A 1 -16.90 70.46 -16.68
N LYS A 2 -17.59 69.36 -16.96
CA LYS A 2 -17.32 68.05 -16.36
C LYS A 2 -16.74 67.15 -17.47
N ASN A 3 -15.47 66.78 -17.37
CA ASN A 3 -14.82 65.84 -18.27
C ASN A 3 -15.24 64.43 -17.93
N LEU A 4 -15.89 63.81 -18.92
CA LEU A 4 -16.31 62.42 -18.91
C LEU A 4 -15.14 61.59 -19.45
N PHE A 5 -14.46 60.83 -18.54
CA PHE A 5 -13.47 59.82 -18.97
C PHE A 5 -14.20 58.51 -19.27
N ILE A 6 -14.27 58.19 -20.56
CA ILE A 6 -14.70 56.86 -21.01
C ILE A 6 -13.49 55.95 -20.87
N ARG A 7 -13.54 55.00 -19.95
CA ARG A 7 -12.59 53.90 -19.90
C ARG A 7 -13.05 52.78 -20.86
N LEU A 8 -12.35 52.64 -21.97
CA LEU A 8 -12.44 51.46 -22.82
C LEU A 8 -11.76 50.29 -22.05
N SER A 9 -12.56 49.37 -21.54
CA SER A 9 -12.06 48.07 -21.07
C SER A 9 -11.88 47.15 -22.26
N THR A 10 -10.64 46.96 -22.69
CA THR A 10 -10.29 45.93 -23.67
C THR A 10 -10.38 44.59 -23.00
N ILE A 11 -11.44 43.83 -23.26
CA ILE A 11 -11.56 42.44 -22.84
C ILE A 11 -10.65 41.62 -23.76
N LEU A 12 -9.50 41.20 -23.23
CA LEU A 12 -8.62 40.25 -23.88
C LEU A 12 -9.24 38.86 -23.71
N ILE A 13 -9.95 38.39 -24.74
CA ILE A 13 -10.41 37.00 -24.80
C ILE A 13 -9.18 36.16 -25.12
N ILE A 14 -8.57 35.56 -24.08
CA ILE A 14 -7.59 34.53 -24.26
C ILE A 14 -8.35 33.25 -24.66
N VAL A 15 -8.40 33.00 -25.96
CA VAL A 15 -8.83 31.70 -26.48
C VAL A 15 -7.74 30.71 -26.10
N PHE A 16 -7.96 29.95 -25.00
CA PHE A 16 -7.21 28.72 -24.75
C PHE A 16 -7.54 27.76 -25.90
N ILE A 17 -6.68 27.76 -26.92
CA ILE A 17 -6.61 26.63 -27.84
C ILE A 17 -6.16 25.46 -26.98
N ASN A 18 -7.13 24.71 -26.51
CA ASN A 18 -6.91 23.38 -25.92
C ASN A 18 -6.43 22.50 -27.10
N THR A 19 -5.14 22.61 -27.43
CA THR A 19 -4.47 21.52 -28.10
C THR A 19 -4.43 20.39 -27.10
N GLY A 20 -5.54 19.67 -27.00
CA GLY A 20 -5.54 18.36 -26.39
C GLY A 20 -4.42 17.61 -27.10
N LEU A 21 -3.30 17.45 -26.42
CA LEU A 21 -2.45 16.30 -26.64
C LEU A 21 -3.38 15.11 -26.40
N ARG A 22 -4.11 14.70 -27.45
CA ARG A 22 -4.60 13.33 -27.51
C ARG A 22 -3.34 12.53 -27.28
N ALA A 23 -3.29 11.77 -26.15
CA ALA A 23 -2.39 10.66 -26.05
C ALA A 23 -2.47 10.00 -27.43
N ALA A 24 -1.36 10.00 -28.19
CA ALA A 24 -1.30 9.34 -29.46
C ALA A 24 -1.96 7.98 -29.27
N ASP A 25 -2.78 7.53 -30.22
CA ASP A 25 -3.37 6.20 -30.22
C ASP A 25 -2.24 5.19 -29.95
N MET A 26 -1.95 4.98 -28.69
CA MET A 26 -1.00 3.98 -28.22
C MET A 26 -1.79 2.68 -28.28
N ASN A 27 -1.89 2.10 -29.47
CA ASN A 27 -2.32 0.72 -29.58
C ASN A 27 -1.52 -0.09 -28.54
N PRO A 28 -2.18 -0.79 -27.62
CA PRO A 28 -1.50 -1.55 -26.60
C PRO A 28 -0.45 -2.47 -27.25
N LYS A 29 0.80 -2.31 -26.84
CA LYS A 29 1.89 -3.10 -27.42
C LYS A 29 1.83 -4.54 -26.92
N VAL A 30 2.11 -5.47 -27.81
CA VAL A 30 2.37 -6.87 -27.40
C VAL A 30 3.67 -6.96 -26.61
N ALA A 31 3.80 -7.97 -25.76
CA ALA A 31 5.03 -8.21 -25.02
C ALA A 31 6.19 -8.51 -25.96
N SER A 32 7.35 -7.90 -25.73
CA SER A 32 8.59 -8.21 -26.45
C SER A 32 9.09 -9.62 -26.11
N LEU A 33 10.04 -10.14 -26.88
CA LEU A 33 10.66 -11.42 -26.60
C LEU A 33 11.42 -11.41 -25.26
N GLU A 34 12.04 -10.28 -24.92
CA GLU A 34 12.75 -10.07 -23.65
C GLU A 34 11.78 -10.15 -22.48
N THR A 35 10.63 -9.44 -22.57
CA THR A 35 9.58 -9.50 -21.55
C THR A 35 9.08 -10.92 -21.34
N LYS A 36 8.83 -11.67 -22.44
CA LYS A 36 8.40 -13.07 -22.36
C LYS A 36 9.47 -13.96 -21.73
N SER A 37 10.74 -13.73 -22.06
CA SER A 37 11.87 -14.46 -21.47
C SER A 37 11.99 -14.22 -19.97
N GLU A 38 11.88 -12.95 -19.52
CA GLU A 38 11.89 -12.64 -18.09
C GLU A 38 10.68 -13.24 -17.35
N HIS A 39 9.50 -13.22 -17.95
CA HIS A 39 8.32 -13.86 -17.38
C HIS A 39 8.49 -15.39 -17.28
N GLN A 40 9.14 -16.02 -18.25
CA GLN A 40 9.43 -17.45 -18.20
C GLN A 40 10.35 -17.80 -17.02
N LYS A 41 11.39 -17.00 -16.76
CA LYS A 41 12.25 -17.16 -15.57
C LYS A 41 11.48 -17.07 -14.26
N VAL A 42 10.47 -16.18 -14.18
CA VAL A 42 9.59 -16.09 -13.00
C VAL A 42 8.78 -17.37 -12.81
N ILE A 43 8.24 -17.95 -13.91
CA ILE A 43 7.48 -19.20 -13.85
C ILE A 43 8.36 -20.36 -13.37
N GLU A 44 9.61 -20.44 -13.82
CA GLU A 44 10.54 -21.49 -13.44
C GLU A 44 11.02 -21.40 -11.98
N ARG A 45 11.07 -20.19 -11.42
CA ARG A 45 11.59 -19.95 -10.06
C ARG A 45 10.54 -20.10 -8.96
N LEU A 46 9.26 -19.86 -9.26
CA LEU A 46 8.21 -19.79 -8.26
C LEU A 46 7.32 -21.04 -8.27
N PRO A 47 6.84 -21.47 -7.09
CA PRO A 47 5.99 -22.66 -6.95
C PRO A 47 4.52 -22.38 -7.35
N PHE A 48 4.25 -22.09 -8.62
CA PHE A 48 2.89 -21.73 -9.09
C PHE A 48 1.84 -22.85 -8.89
N GLN A 49 2.27 -24.11 -8.72
CA GLN A 49 1.37 -25.20 -8.37
C GLN A 49 0.83 -25.10 -6.93
N ASN A 50 1.46 -24.27 -6.08
CA ASN A 50 0.93 -23.97 -4.75
C ASN A 50 -0.24 -22.99 -4.85
N THR A 51 -1.45 -23.52 -4.62
CA THR A 51 -2.72 -22.77 -4.67
C THR A 51 -3.27 -22.45 -3.28
N GLU A 52 -2.49 -22.64 -2.22
CA GLU A 52 -2.95 -22.49 -0.84
C GLU A 52 -3.50 -21.07 -0.56
N ASP A 53 -2.84 -20.02 -1.05
CA ASP A 53 -3.34 -18.66 -0.89
C ASP A 53 -4.75 -18.45 -1.45
N PHE A 54 -5.12 -19.12 -2.56
CA PHE A 54 -6.47 -19.03 -3.11
C PHE A 54 -7.51 -19.68 -2.21
N LYS A 55 -7.15 -20.72 -1.48
CA LYS A 55 -8.02 -21.33 -0.47
C LYS A 55 -8.16 -20.41 0.74
N LEU A 56 -7.02 -19.89 1.25
CA LEU A 56 -6.98 -18.98 2.39
C LEU A 56 -7.73 -17.68 2.10
N ALA A 57 -7.55 -17.08 0.92
CA ALA A 57 -8.22 -15.85 0.53
C ALA A 57 -9.75 -16.00 0.43
N LYS A 58 -10.25 -17.19 0.10
CA LYS A 58 -11.69 -17.48 0.02
C LYS A 58 -12.28 -18.01 1.33
N LYS A 59 -11.43 -18.42 2.29
CA LYS A 59 -11.86 -19.05 3.53
C LYS A 59 -12.71 -18.08 4.35
N GLY A 60 -13.86 -18.58 4.83
CA GLY A 60 -14.77 -17.83 5.69
C GLY A 60 -15.67 -16.83 4.98
N LEU A 61 -15.79 -16.85 3.64
CA LEU A 61 -16.70 -15.96 2.92
C LEU A 61 -18.15 -16.20 3.38
N LEU A 62 -18.79 -15.17 3.93
CA LEU A 62 -20.14 -15.16 4.44
C LEU A 62 -21.11 -14.48 3.49
N ALA A 63 -20.70 -13.33 2.94
CA ALA A 63 -21.54 -12.54 2.05
C ALA A 63 -20.69 -11.69 1.09
N LYS A 64 -21.19 -11.48 -0.11
CA LYS A 64 -20.66 -10.50 -1.05
C LYS A 64 -21.82 -9.99 -1.93
N PRO A 65 -21.80 -8.73 -2.39
CA PRO A 65 -22.73 -8.27 -3.41
C PRO A 65 -22.39 -8.87 -4.78
N ASP A 66 -23.37 -8.97 -5.66
CA ASP A 66 -23.14 -9.41 -7.05
C ASP A 66 -22.23 -8.43 -7.80
N LEU A 67 -22.44 -7.12 -7.57
CA LEU A 67 -21.62 -6.03 -8.11
C LEU A 67 -21.19 -5.10 -6.97
N LEU A 68 -19.93 -4.76 -6.91
CA LEU A 68 -19.39 -3.82 -5.95
C LEU A 68 -18.97 -2.53 -6.66
N ILE A 69 -19.89 -1.57 -6.68
CA ILE A 69 -19.66 -0.19 -7.11
C ILE A 69 -20.14 0.72 -5.97
N ILE A 70 -19.24 1.52 -5.43
CA ILE A 70 -19.53 2.48 -4.37
C ILE A 70 -19.48 3.89 -5.00
N LYS A 71 -20.54 4.67 -4.78
CA LYS A 71 -20.66 6.04 -5.30
C LYS A 71 -20.90 7.02 -4.15
N ASP A 72 -20.48 8.25 -4.36
CA ASP A 72 -20.84 9.35 -3.48
C ASP A 72 -22.25 9.90 -3.80
N GLU A 73 -22.69 10.92 -3.04
CA GLU A 73 -23.99 11.56 -3.17
C GLU A 73 -24.19 12.27 -4.52
N THR A 74 -23.11 12.60 -5.22
CA THR A 74 -23.15 13.23 -6.56
C THR A 74 -23.19 12.20 -7.68
N GLY A 75 -23.05 10.91 -7.36
CA GLY A 75 -22.99 9.81 -8.31
C GLY A 75 -21.56 9.51 -8.83
N HIS A 76 -20.53 10.22 -8.33
CA HIS A 76 -19.15 9.92 -8.66
C HIS A 76 -18.75 8.54 -8.10
N VAL A 77 -18.03 7.76 -8.90
CA VAL A 77 -17.56 6.43 -8.49
C VAL A 77 -16.37 6.59 -7.54
N VAL A 78 -16.56 6.17 -6.30
CA VAL A 78 -15.54 6.17 -5.24
C VAL A 78 -14.69 4.91 -5.29
N TRP A 79 -15.34 3.76 -5.53
CA TRP A 79 -14.72 2.45 -5.63
C TRP A 79 -15.47 1.55 -6.59
N ASP A 80 -14.74 0.78 -7.40
CA ASP A 80 -15.32 -0.12 -8.38
C ASP A 80 -14.50 -1.43 -8.46
N MET A 81 -15.18 -2.56 -8.39
CA MET A 81 -14.60 -3.91 -8.52
C MET A 81 -15.19 -4.67 -9.71
N THR A 82 -15.88 -4.00 -10.63
CA THR A 82 -16.57 -4.65 -11.77
C THR A 82 -15.68 -4.80 -13.00
N ASP A 83 -14.65 -3.96 -13.17
CA ASP A 83 -13.75 -3.96 -14.33
C ASP A 83 -12.65 -5.05 -14.25
N LEU A 84 -12.90 -6.15 -13.52
CA LEU A 84 -11.90 -7.17 -13.22
C LEU A 84 -12.14 -8.52 -13.87
N ASP A 85 -13.18 -8.65 -14.69
CA ASP A 85 -13.56 -9.90 -15.36
C ASP A 85 -12.44 -10.48 -16.24
N TYR A 86 -11.55 -9.61 -16.76
CA TYR A 86 -10.38 -10.05 -17.53
C TYR A 86 -9.41 -10.92 -16.71
N LEU A 87 -9.45 -10.84 -15.37
CA LEU A 87 -8.61 -11.67 -14.49
C LEU A 87 -9.02 -13.15 -14.45
N ASP A 88 -10.22 -13.49 -14.93
CA ASP A 88 -10.67 -14.87 -15.05
C ASP A 88 -10.14 -15.55 -16.32
N ALA A 89 -9.62 -14.78 -17.27
CA ALA A 89 -8.98 -15.30 -18.47
C ALA A 89 -7.55 -15.81 -18.21
N ASP A 90 -6.94 -16.40 -19.25
CA ASP A 90 -5.53 -16.76 -19.20
C ASP A 90 -4.65 -15.52 -19.08
N ARG A 91 -3.53 -15.67 -18.38
CA ARG A 91 -2.57 -14.58 -18.20
C ARG A 91 -2.01 -14.09 -19.54
N PRO A 92 -2.14 -12.80 -19.88
CA PRO A 92 -1.52 -12.26 -21.09
C PRO A 92 -0.01 -12.12 -20.91
N ASP A 93 0.74 -12.23 -22.01
CA ASP A 93 2.21 -12.15 -22.01
C ASP A 93 2.75 -10.78 -21.54
N THR A 94 1.91 -9.75 -21.56
CA THR A 94 2.25 -8.38 -21.08
C THR A 94 2.35 -8.28 -19.56
N VAL A 95 1.82 -9.26 -18.81
CA VAL A 95 1.74 -9.18 -17.33
C VAL A 95 2.67 -10.21 -16.69
N ASN A 96 3.44 -9.77 -15.70
CA ASN A 96 4.27 -10.64 -14.88
C ASN A 96 3.43 -11.76 -14.25
N PRO A 97 3.84 -13.04 -14.35
CA PRO A 97 3.06 -14.18 -13.85
C PRO A 97 2.69 -14.09 -12.37
N SER A 98 3.62 -13.63 -11.52
CA SER A 98 3.37 -13.55 -10.09
C SER A 98 2.47 -12.37 -9.73
N LEU A 99 2.55 -11.24 -10.46
CA LEU A 99 1.61 -10.12 -10.30
C LEU A 99 0.19 -10.52 -10.74
N TRP A 100 0.07 -11.28 -11.84
CA TRP A 100 -1.23 -11.81 -12.27
C TRP A 100 -1.88 -12.67 -11.20
N ARG A 101 -1.08 -13.57 -10.58
CA ARG A 101 -1.54 -14.38 -9.44
C ARG A 101 -2.01 -13.50 -8.28
N GLN A 102 -1.24 -12.50 -7.90
CA GLN A 102 -1.57 -11.57 -6.81
C GLN A 102 -2.84 -10.77 -7.13
N ALA A 103 -2.96 -10.26 -8.36
CA ALA A 103 -4.13 -9.50 -8.79
C ALA A 103 -5.44 -10.31 -8.71
N ARG A 104 -5.40 -11.61 -9.04
CA ARG A 104 -6.53 -12.53 -8.89
C ARG A 104 -6.90 -12.77 -7.42
N LEU A 105 -5.92 -12.83 -6.54
CA LEU A 105 -6.14 -12.94 -5.09
C LEU A 105 -6.77 -11.67 -4.51
N ASN A 106 -6.26 -10.50 -4.91
CA ASN A 106 -6.78 -9.20 -4.49
C ASN A 106 -8.16 -8.83 -5.11
N ALA A 107 -8.62 -9.60 -6.10
CA ALA A 107 -9.97 -9.49 -6.66
C ALA A 107 -11.03 -10.22 -5.82
N ILE A 108 -10.65 -10.96 -4.79
CA ILE A 108 -11.57 -11.68 -3.89
C ILE A 108 -12.06 -10.70 -2.82
N TYR A 109 -13.36 -10.34 -2.86
CA TYR A 109 -13.96 -9.36 -1.97
C TYR A 109 -15.22 -9.87 -1.29
N GLY A 110 -15.61 -9.22 -0.19
CA GLY A 110 -16.82 -9.54 0.58
C GLY A 110 -16.62 -9.45 2.09
N LEU A 111 -17.58 -10.01 2.83
CA LEU A 111 -17.54 -10.21 4.27
C LEU A 111 -17.05 -11.63 4.58
N PHE A 112 -16.03 -11.73 5.41
CA PHE A 112 -15.39 -13.01 5.76
C PHE A 112 -15.36 -13.22 7.27
N GLU A 113 -15.64 -14.43 7.72
CA GLU A 113 -15.32 -14.87 9.07
C GLU A 113 -13.84 -15.26 9.15
N VAL A 114 -13.06 -14.50 9.92
CA VAL A 114 -11.69 -14.83 10.25
C VAL A 114 -11.67 -15.96 11.29
N THR A 115 -12.47 -15.78 12.33
CA THR A 115 -12.89 -16.79 13.31
C THR A 115 -14.19 -16.30 13.93
N LYS A 116 -14.95 -17.19 14.61
CA LYS A 116 -16.21 -16.77 15.23
C LYS A 116 -15.99 -15.61 16.20
N GLY A 117 -16.53 -14.44 15.85
CA GLY A 117 -16.40 -13.20 16.60
C GLY A 117 -15.37 -12.22 16.04
N ILE A 118 -14.60 -12.58 15.02
CA ILE A 118 -13.74 -11.69 14.25
C ILE A 118 -14.08 -11.81 12.77
N TYR A 119 -14.44 -10.71 12.15
CA TYR A 119 -14.86 -10.64 10.76
C TYR A 119 -14.10 -9.57 10.01
N GLN A 120 -13.90 -9.74 8.70
CA GLN A 120 -13.29 -8.74 7.84
C GLN A 120 -14.15 -8.45 6.62
N VAL A 121 -14.30 -7.17 6.28
CA VAL A 121 -14.72 -6.77 4.94
C VAL A 121 -13.45 -6.48 4.15
N ARG A 122 -13.25 -7.24 3.07
CA ARG A 122 -12.08 -7.18 2.19
C ARG A 122 -12.47 -6.75 0.79
N GLY A 123 -11.58 -6.02 0.10
CA GLY A 123 -11.77 -5.56 -1.28
C GLY A 123 -12.76 -4.40 -1.45
N TYR A 124 -13.17 -3.74 -0.36
CA TYR A 124 -14.00 -2.54 -0.39
C TYR A 124 -13.18 -1.25 -0.45
N ASP A 125 -11.87 -1.38 -0.26
CA ASP A 125 -10.86 -0.34 -0.37
C ASP A 125 -9.47 -1.03 -0.51
N LEU A 126 -8.38 -0.28 -0.40
CA LEU A 126 -7.04 -0.82 -0.34
C LEU A 126 -6.85 -1.68 0.91
N ALA A 127 -7.21 -1.15 2.08
CA ALA A 127 -7.15 -1.86 3.35
C ALA A 127 -8.39 -2.73 3.60
N ASN A 128 -8.29 -3.63 4.57
CA ASN A 128 -9.39 -4.40 5.15
C ASN A 128 -9.91 -3.70 6.40
N VAL A 129 -11.21 -3.62 6.59
CA VAL A 129 -11.77 -3.27 7.89
C VAL A 129 -12.11 -4.53 8.68
N THR A 130 -11.69 -4.58 9.94
CA THR A 130 -11.95 -5.71 10.84
C THR A 130 -13.02 -5.35 11.88
N PHE A 131 -13.98 -6.24 12.06
CA PHE A 131 -15.08 -6.16 13.04
C PHE A 131 -14.87 -7.23 14.11
N ILE A 132 -14.65 -6.82 15.35
CA ILE A 132 -14.51 -7.72 16.50
C ILE A 132 -15.80 -7.62 17.32
N ARG A 133 -16.42 -8.76 17.58
CA ARG A 133 -17.65 -8.85 18.36
C ARG A 133 -17.37 -8.70 19.84
N GLY A 134 -17.78 -7.57 20.43
CA GLY A 134 -17.83 -7.37 21.86
C GLY A 134 -19.12 -7.93 22.50
N ASN A 135 -19.33 -7.63 23.76
CA ASN A 135 -20.51 -8.06 24.51
C ASN A 135 -21.80 -7.39 24.00
N THR A 136 -21.73 -6.10 23.63
CA THR A 136 -22.90 -5.28 23.31
C THR A 136 -22.85 -4.64 21.92
N GLY A 137 -21.68 -4.65 21.25
CA GLY A 137 -21.52 -4.00 19.96
C GLY A 137 -20.26 -4.43 19.21
N TRP A 138 -19.81 -3.57 18.29
CA TRP A 138 -18.64 -3.77 17.47
C TRP A 138 -17.44 -2.98 17.99
N ILE A 139 -16.28 -3.60 17.98
CA ILE A 139 -14.97 -2.96 17.98
C ILE A 139 -14.49 -3.01 16.53
N ILE A 140 -14.24 -1.85 15.93
CA ILE A 140 -13.87 -1.73 14.51
C ILE A 140 -12.40 -1.34 14.42
N VAL A 141 -11.64 -2.08 13.58
CA VAL A 141 -10.22 -1.84 13.36
C VAL A 141 -10.02 -1.40 11.92
N ASP A 142 -9.31 -0.28 11.74
CA ASP A 142 -8.94 0.31 10.46
C ASP A 142 -10.15 0.64 9.55
N PRO A 143 -10.84 1.76 9.82
CA PRO A 143 -12.08 2.12 9.12
C PRO A 143 -11.87 2.64 7.69
N LEU A 144 -11.01 2.01 6.89
CA LEU A 144 -10.79 2.25 5.46
C LEU A 144 -10.36 3.70 5.12
N THR A 145 -10.18 3.99 3.82
CA THR A 145 -9.71 5.30 3.34
C THR A 145 -10.80 6.36 3.38
N THR A 146 -12.04 6.00 3.01
CA THR A 146 -13.12 6.98 2.79
C THR A 146 -14.39 6.65 3.58
N THR A 147 -15.15 7.70 3.91
CA THR A 147 -16.44 7.51 4.59
C THR A 147 -17.40 6.67 3.75
N GLN A 148 -17.33 6.76 2.44
CA GLN A 148 -18.21 6.02 1.53
C GLN A 148 -17.90 4.53 1.52
N THR A 149 -16.62 4.13 1.50
CA THR A 149 -16.22 2.72 1.55
C THR A 149 -16.51 2.11 2.91
N MET A 150 -16.30 2.88 4.00
CA MET A 150 -16.63 2.44 5.35
C MET A 150 -18.14 2.26 5.55
N ASP A 151 -18.95 3.21 5.07
CA ASP A 151 -20.42 3.09 5.12
C ASP A 151 -20.95 1.87 4.33
N ALA A 152 -20.38 1.62 3.16
CA ALA A 152 -20.71 0.43 2.38
C ALA A 152 -20.32 -0.87 3.10
N ALA A 153 -19.15 -0.91 3.76
CA ALA A 153 -18.73 -2.04 4.58
C ALA A 153 -19.67 -2.27 5.79
N MET A 154 -20.06 -1.20 6.48
CA MET A 154 -21.03 -1.26 7.57
C MET A 154 -22.39 -1.81 7.10
N LYS A 155 -22.90 -1.33 5.96
CA LYS A 155 -24.16 -1.83 5.38
C LYS A 155 -24.11 -3.32 5.07
N LEU A 156 -22.98 -3.84 4.58
CA LEU A 156 -22.81 -5.28 4.35
C LEU A 156 -22.84 -6.05 5.66
N VAL A 157 -22.13 -5.59 6.69
CA VAL A 157 -22.11 -6.20 8.04
C VAL A 157 -23.49 -6.15 8.68
N ASP A 158 -24.16 -5.00 8.66
CA ASP A 158 -25.52 -4.82 9.19
C ASP A 158 -26.56 -5.70 8.49
N SER A 159 -26.43 -5.89 7.18
CA SER A 159 -27.34 -6.76 6.42
C SER A 159 -27.21 -8.24 6.82
N HIS A 160 -26.01 -8.66 7.26
CA HIS A 160 -25.73 -10.04 7.63
C HIS A 160 -26.00 -10.34 9.12
N PHE A 161 -25.61 -9.42 10.02
CA PHE A 161 -25.69 -9.63 11.47
C PHE A 161 -26.79 -8.83 12.18
N GLY A 162 -27.48 -7.94 11.46
CA GLY A 162 -28.31 -6.90 12.07
C GLY A 162 -27.50 -5.75 12.64
N LYS A 163 -28.16 -4.62 12.87
CA LYS A 163 -27.52 -3.40 13.38
C LYS A 163 -27.06 -3.57 14.81
N LEU A 164 -25.81 -3.23 15.07
CA LEU A 164 -25.20 -3.21 16.39
C LEU A 164 -24.45 -1.90 16.59
N PRO A 165 -24.42 -1.37 17.82
CA PRO A 165 -23.68 -0.13 18.09
C PRO A 165 -22.18 -0.34 17.97
N VAL A 166 -21.48 0.69 17.51
CA VAL A 166 -20.01 0.78 17.60
C VAL A 166 -19.64 1.13 19.03
N LYS A 167 -18.70 0.43 19.63
CA LYS A 167 -18.21 0.63 20.99
C LYS A 167 -16.79 1.19 21.04
N ALA A 168 -15.97 0.77 20.10
CA ALA A 168 -14.62 1.29 19.96
C ALA A 168 -14.18 1.25 18.51
N ILE A 169 -13.26 2.16 18.16
CA ILE A 169 -12.58 2.22 16.88
C ILE A 169 -11.08 2.19 17.18
N LEU A 170 -10.33 1.39 16.41
CA LEU A 170 -8.88 1.35 16.45
C LEU A 170 -8.35 1.79 15.08
N ALA A 171 -7.39 2.73 15.06
CA ALA A 171 -6.53 2.94 13.91
C ALA A 171 -5.16 2.36 14.25
N THR A 172 -4.74 1.35 13.51
CA THR A 172 -3.46 0.65 13.79
C THR A 172 -2.27 1.55 13.56
N HIS A 173 -2.35 2.46 12.59
CA HIS A 173 -1.29 3.39 12.27
C HIS A 173 -1.80 4.65 11.52
N SER A 174 -0.89 5.53 11.14
CA SER A 174 -1.16 6.89 10.68
C SER A 174 -1.42 7.05 9.17
N HIS A 175 -1.52 5.97 8.38
CA HIS A 175 -1.88 6.05 6.97
C HIS A 175 -3.40 6.16 6.76
N ALA A 176 -3.79 6.90 5.70
CA ALA A 176 -5.19 7.29 5.50
C ALA A 176 -6.15 6.12 5.28
N ASP A 177 -5.70 5.03 4.72
CA ASP A 177 -6.50 3.84 4.47
C ASP A 177 -6.84 3.03 5.74
N HIS A 178 -6.32 3.45 6.90
CA HIS A 178 -6.60 2.85 8.20
C HIS A 178 -7.43 3.74 9.14
N PHE A 179 -7.70 5.01 8.74
CA PHE A 179 -8.52 5.90 9.58
C PHE A 179 -9.49 6.79 8.82
N GLY A 180 -9.28 6.96 7.50
CA GLY A 180 -9.95 8.02 6.73
C GLY A 180 -11.48 7.94 6.69
N GLY A 181 -12.06 6.76 6.84
CA GLY A 181 -13.50 6.52 6.89
C GLY A 181 -14.15 6.71 8.27
N ILE A 182 -13.39 7.15 9.30
CA ILE A 182 -13.85 7.15 10.70
C ILE A 182 -15.16 7.92 10.93
N ARG A 183 -15.43 9.01 10.19
CA ARG A 183 -16.67 9.77 10.33
C ARG A 183 -17.92 9.08 9.80
N ALA A 184 -17.80 7.95 9.13
CA ALA A 184 -18.93 7.05 8.87
C ALA A 184 -19.39 6.28 10.13
N LEU A 185 -18.55 6.25 11.19
CA LEU A 185 -18.77 5.47 12.40
C LEU A 185 -19.05 6.32 13.64
N ALA A 186 -18.48 7.52 13.73
CA ALA A 186 -18.50 8.37 14.91
C ALA A 186 -18.36 9.85 14.53
N ASP A 187 -18.83 10.71 15.45
CA ASP A 187 -18.56 12.15 15.46
C ASP A 187 -17.85 12.57 16.75
N GLU A 188 -17.58 13.87 16.92
CA GLU A 188 -16.95 14.42 18.12
C GLU A 188 -17.78 14.20 19.38
N ASP A 189 -19.11 14.23 19.27
CA ASP A 189 -20.01 14.05 20.41
C ASP A 189 -20.03 12.59 20.88
N ASP A 190 -19.88 11.63 19.96
CA ASP A 190 -19.72 10.22 20.31
C ASP A 190 -18.47 9.97 21.13
N LEU A 191 -17.36 10.62 20.75
CA LEU A 191 -16.07 10.48 21.42
C LEU A 191 -16.05 11.20 22.77
N THR A 192 -16.50 12.47 22.82
CA THR A 192 -16.47 13.29 24.03
C THR A 192 -17.45 12.80 25.10
N SER A 193 -18.58 12.21 24.69
CA SER A 193 -19.52 11.56 25.63
C SER A 193 -19.07 10.20 26.14
N GLY A 194 -18.00 9.63 25.56
CA GLY A 194 -17.52 8.29 25.88
C GLY A 194 -18.43 7.16 25.35
N ARG A 195 -19.37 7.44 24.45
CA ARG A 195 -20.18 6.41 23.80
C ARG A 195 -19.32 5.50 22.96
N ILE A 196 -18.34 6.08 22.24
CA ILE A 196 -17.37 5.39 21.42
C ILE A 196 -15.96 5.80 21.88
N ARG A 197 -15.06 4.83 22.06
CA ARG A 197 -13.64 5.10 22.27
C ARG A 197 -12.90 5.03 20.96
N PHE A 198 -11.97 5.94 20.71
CA PHE A 198 -11.07 5.90 19.58
C PHE A 198 -9.63 5.72 20.06
N ILE A 199 -9.06 4.56 19.73
CA ILE A 199 -7.73 4.12 20.17
C ILE A 199 -6.75 4.22 18.98
N ALA A 200 -5.59 4.85 19.20
CA ALA A 200 -4.53 4.94 18.22
C ALA A 200 -3.14 4.87 18.89
N PRO A 201 -2.05 4.64 18.14
CA PRO A 201 -0.71 4.70 18.70
C PRO A 201 -0.33 6.11 19.12
N GLU A 202 0.60 6.22 20.06
CA GLU A 202 1.20 7.51 20.43
C GLU A 202 1.72 8.25 19.18
N HIS A 203 1.58 9.57 19.16
CA HIS A 203 1.94 10.46 18.05
C HIS A 203 1.07 10.32 16.78
N PHE A 204 0.00 9.54 16.79
CA PHE A 204 -0.86 9.31 15.62
C PHE A 204 -1.25 10.63 14.90
N VAL A 205 -1.87 11.60 15.58
CA VAL A 205 -2.31 12.86 14.96
C VAL A 205 -1.16 13.66 14.37
N LYS A 206 0.01 13.66 15.02
CA LYS A 206 1.22 14.31 14.53
C LYS A 206 1.67 13.71 13.19
N GLU A 207 1.68 12.40 13.11
CA GLU A 207 2.16 11.70 11.91
C GLU A 207 1.13 11.75 10.77
N VAL A 208 -0.16 11.66 11.08
CA VAL A 208 -1.24 11.94 10.12
C VAL A 208 -1.09 13.33 9.52
N THR A 209 -0.87 14.35 10.37
CA THR A 209 -0.68 15.73 9.92
C THR A 209 0.57 15.89 9.06
N SER A 210 1.67 15.24 9.44
CA SER A 210 2.93 15.28 8.69
C SER A 210 2.77 14.81 7.25
N GLU A 211 2.11 13.67 7.03
CA GLU A 211 1.96 13.08 5.70
C GLU A 211 0.79 13.67 4.91
N ASN A 212 -0.38 13.83 5.55
CA ASN A 212 -1.60 14.17 4.80
C ASN A 212 -1.85 15.68 4.68
N VAL A 213 -1.23 16.51 5.53
CA VAL A 213 -1.38 17.97 5.49
C VAL A 213 -0.10 18.65 5.02
N ILE A 214 1.04 18.43 5.72
CA ILE A 214 2.29 19.13 5.40
C ILE A 214 2.82 18.71 4.03
N ALA A 215 2.91 17.42 3.77
CA ALA A 215 3.38 16.86 2.49
C ALA A 215 2.25 16.38 1.57
N GLY A 216 0.99 16.47 1.99
CA GLY A 216 -0.16 15.82 1.37
C GLY A 216 -0.35 16.12 -0.11
N ASN A 217 -0.24 17.40 -0.52
CA ASN A 217 -0.34 17.78 -1.93
C ASN A 217 0.73 17.13 -2.82
N ALA A 218 1.97 17.04 -2.32
CA ALA A 218 3.05 16.41 -3.06
C ALA A 218 2.83 14.90 -3.16
N MET A 219 2.44 14.26 -2.06
CA MET A 219 2.17 12.83 -1.99
C MET A 219 0.96 12.44 -2.86
N SER A 220 -0.13 13.20 -2.84
CA SER A 220 -1.30 12.96 -3.68
C SER A 220 -0.98 13.02 -5.18
N ARG A 221 -0.16 14.00 -5.62
CA ARG A 221 0.30 14.08 -7.01
C ARG A 221 1.18 12.90 -7.42
N ARG A 222 1.97 12.37 -6.48
CA ARG A 222 2.89 11.25 -6.74
C ARG A 222 2.24 9.89 -6.57
N ALA A 223 1.04 9.81 -5.97
CA ALA A 223 0.29 8.57 -5.80
C ALA A 223 0.06 7.83 -7.14
N GLY A 224 -0.08 8.58 -8.24
CA GLY A 224 -0.18 8.00 -9.58
C GLY A 224 1.01 7.12 -10.00
N PHE A 225 2.22 7.40 -9.50
CA PHE A 225 3.40 6.55 -9.72
C PHE A 225 3.36 5.26 -8.91
N MET A 226 2.68 5.25 -7.76
CA MET A 226 2.58 4.08 -6.90
C MET A 226 1.41 3.18 -7.29
N PHE A 227 0.24 3.78 -7.52
CA PHE A 227 -1.01 3.03 -7.69
C PHE A 227 -1.47 2.92 -9.14
N GLY A 228 -0.82 3.64 -10.08
CA GLY A 228 -1.20 3.59 -11.50
C GLY A 228 -2.61 4.10 -11.81
N ASN A 229 -3.18 4.97 -10.95
CA ASN A 229 -4.56 5.44 -11.03
C ASN A 229 -4.88 6.35 -12.24
N LEU A 230 -3.87 6.68 -13.06
CA LEU A 230 -4.04 7.37 -14.34
C LEU A 230 -4.10 6.39 -15.53
N LEU A 231 -3.92 5.10 -15.28
CA LEU A 231 -3.96 4.05 -16.29
C LEU A 231 -5.31 3.32 -16.23
N GLU A 232 -5.79 2.90 -17.38
CA GLU A 232 -6.97 2.03 -17.45
C GLU A 232 -6.66 0.65 -16.82
N ARG A 233 -7.65 0.03 -16.19
CA ARG A 233 -7.58 -1.33 -15.65
C ARG A 233 -7.67 -2.34 -16.77
N THR A 234 -6.56 -2.63 -17.42
CA THR A 234 -6.44 -3.55 -18.55
C THR A 234 -5.14 -4.33 -18.46
N PRO A 235 -4.98 -5.42 -19.21
CA PRO A 235 -3.72 -6.17 -19.28
C PRO A 235 -2.49 -5.37 -19.73
N GLN A 236 -2.67 -4.22 -20.33
CA GLN A 236 -1.62 -3.30 -20.78
C GLN A 236 -1.54 -2.01 -19.94
N GLY A 237 -2.44 -1.84 -18.99
CA GLY A 237 -2.53 -0.70 -18.08
C GLY A 237 -2.23 -1.06 -16.63
N ALA A 238 -3.09 -0.63 -15.71
CA ALA A 238 -2.99 -0.94 -14.29
C ALA A 238 -3.65 -2.29 -13.99
N ILE A 239 -2.87 -3.24 -13.45
CA ILE A 239 -3.37 -4.57 -13.04
C ILE A 239 -3.69 -4.57 -11.56
N ASP A 240 -2.69 -4.23 -10.73
CA ASP A 240 -2.73 -4.30 -9.27
C ASP A 240 -1.51 -3.58 -8.70
N SER A 241 -1.62 -3.02 -7.50
CA SER A 241 -0.46 -2.49 -6.79
C SER A 241 0.31 -3.56 -6.00
N GLY A 242 -0.22 -4.78 -5.95
CA GLY A 242 0.29 -5.86 -5.10
C GLY A 242 -0.33 -5.85 -3.71
N LEU A 243 -0.47 -4.67 -3.10
CA LEU A 243 -1.15 -4.48 -1.82
C LEU A 243 -2.68 -4.57 -1.98
N GLY A 244 -3.20 -4.11 -3.11
CA GLY A 244 -4.61 -4.12 -3.49
C GLY A 244 -4.85 -3.41 -4.81
N LYS A 245 -6.11 -3.14 -5.12
CA LYS A 245 -6.53 -2.55 -6.41
C LYS A 245 -6.27 -1.04 -6.53
N GLY A 246 -5.85 -0.38 -5.47
CA GLY A 246 -5.62 1.05 -5.41
C GLY A 246 -6.36 1.70 -4.25
N LEU A 247 -6.33 3.03 -4.17
CA LEU A 247 -7.03 3.82 -3.15
C LEU A 247 -8.41 4.23 -3.65
N SER A 248 -9.40 4.24 -2.76
CA SER A 248 -10.71 4.83 -3.03
C SER A 248 -10.62 6.35 -3.16
N SER A 249 -11.49 6.94 -4.00
CA SER A 249 -11.52 8.39 -4.27
C SER A 249 -12.77 9.03 -3.65
N GLY A 250 -12.76 9.25 -2.34
CA GLY A 250 -13.91 9.82 -1.61
C GLY A 250 -13.47 10.75 -0.48
N ASN A 251 -14.32 10.88 0.54
CA ASN A 251 -14.09 11.77 1.67
C ASN A 251 -13.17 11.10 2.70
N ILE A 252 -11.95 11.61 2.82
CA ILE A 252 -10.99 11.23 3.86
C ILE A 252 -11.19 12.15 5.06
N THR A 253 -11.39 11.59 6.23
CA THR A 253 -11.72 12.32 7.46
C THR A 253 -10.79 11.93 8.61
N LEU A 254 -10.78 12.73 9.66
CA LEU A 254 -9.99 12.46 10.87
C LEU A 254 -10.81 12.86 12.10
N LEU A 255 -10.67 12.09 13.16
CA LEU A 255 -11.04 12.42 14.52
C LEU A 255 -9.82 12.34 15.44
N THR A 256 -9.86 13.01 16.58
CA THR A 256 -8.78 12.90 17.57
C THR A 256 -8.99 11.67 18.44
N PRO A 257 -7.98 10.79 18.61
CA PRO A 257 -8.08 9.66 19.51
C PRO A 257 -8.44 10.06 20.96
N THR A 258 -9.30 9.25 21.58
CA THR A 258 -9.61 9.39 23.02
C THR A 258 -8.56 8.72 23.89
N ASP A 259 -7.90 7.71 23.34
CA ASP A 259 -6.92 6.86 24.03
C ASP A 259 -5.69 6.63 23.15
N ASN A 260 -4.52 6.73 23.73
CA ASN A 260 -3.27 6.39 23.03
C ASN A 260 -2.62 5.16 23.66
N ILE A 261 -2.10 4.30 22.80
CA ILE A 261 -1.19 3.22 23.21
C ILE A 261 0.21 3.81 23.26
N THR A 262 0.82 3.81 24.44
CA THR A 262 2.10 4.49 24.71
C THR A 262 3.22 3.56 25.09
N VAL A 263 2.92 2.28 25.37
CA VAL A 263 3.93 1.29 25.78
C VAL A 263 3.56 -0.13 25.30
N THR A 264 4.55 -0.87 24.84
CA THR A 264 4.41 -2.31 24.55
C THR A 264 4.03 -3.07 25.82
N GLY A 265 3.08 -4.00 25.71
CA GLY A 265 2.49 -4.74 26.83
C GLY A 265 1.28 -4.05 27.45
N GLN A 266 0.93 -2.84 27.02
CA GLN A 266 -0.32 -2.18 27.45
C GLN A 266 -1.53 -3.05 27.09
N LYS A 267 -2.48 -3.14 28.02
CA LYS A 267 -3.72 -3.89 27.84
C LYS A 267 -4.92 -2.99 27.94
N LEU A 268 -5.91 -3.22 27.10
CA LEU A 268 -7.22 -2.57 27.18
C LEU A 268 -8.31 -3.63 27.22
N LEU A 269 -9.37 -3.32 27.96
CA LEU A 269 -10.64 -4.04 27.92
C LEU A 269 -11.67 -3.16 27.20
N LEU A 270 -12.11 -3.60 26.02
CA LEU A 270 -13.07 -2.91 25.19
C LEU A 270 -14.32 -3.77 25.01
N ASP A 271 -15.46 -3.33 25.50
CA ASP A 271 -16.75 -4.07 25.46
C ASP A 271 -16.61 -5.57 25.77
N GLY A 272 -15.79 -5.89 26.80
CA GLY A 272 -15.53 -7.26 27.26
C GLY A 272 -14.48 -8.04 26.48
N VAL A 273 -13.80 -7.40 25.52
CA VAL A 273 -12.69 -7.98 24.77
C VAL A 273 -11.36 -7.43 25.32
N GLU A 274 -10.46 -8.30 25.72
CA GLU A 274 -9.09 -7.95 26.11
C GLU A 274 -8.21 -7.85 24.85
N LEU A 275 -7.43 -6.77 24.75
CA LEU A 275 -6.39 -6.54 23.74
C LEU A 275 -5.06 -6.28 24.45
N GLU A 276 -3.98 -6.87 23.94
CA GLU A 276 -2.60 -6.66 24.40
C GLU A 276 -1.78 -6.11 23.24
N PHE A 277 -1.15 -4.93 23.40
CA PHE A 277 -0.54 -4.16 22.33
C PHE A 277 0.98 -4.26 22.33
N GLN A 278 1.56 -4.23 21.12
CA GLN A 278 2.98 -3.97 20.88
C GLN A 278 3.09 -2.73 19.99
N LEU A 279 3.89 -1.75 20.40
CA LEU A 279 4.24 -0.60 19.55
C LEU A 279 5.33 -0.98 18.56
N THR A 280 5.18 -0.52 17.30
CA THR A 280 6.09 -0.81 16.19
C THR A 280 6.50 0.45 15.41
N PRO A 281 6.84 1.58 16.08
CA PRO A 281 7.08 2.84 15.41
C PRO A 281 8.32 2.79 14.52
N GLY A 282 8.20 3.40 13.32
CA GLY A 282 9.31 3.54 12.36
C GLY A 282 9.54 2.32 11.48
N ALA A 283 8.69 1.30 11.59
CA ALA A 283 8.63 0.17 10.67
C ALA A 283 7.78 0.54 9.45
N GLU A 284 6.53 0.06 9.35
CA GLU A 284 5.65 0.45 8.24
C GLU A 284 5.24 1.92 8.32
N ALA A 285 4.87 2.39 9.51
CA ALA A 285 4.53 3.78 9.79
C ALA A 285 5.32 4.37 10.97
N PRO A 286 5.45 5.72 11.04
CA PRO A 286 6.10 6.36 12.17
C PRO A 286 5.37 6.18 13.50
N ALA A 287 4.05 5.99 13.47
CA ALA A 287 3.18 5.72 14.62
C ALA A 287 2.30 4.52 14.28
N GLU A 288 2.59 3.38 14.91
CA GLU A 288 1.95 2.10 14.63
C GLU A 288 1.93 1.19 15.85
N PHE A 289 0.93 0.32 15.91
CA PHE A 289 0.86 -0.81 16.83
C PHE A 289 0.26 -2.05 16.16
N VAL A 290 0.63 -3.20 16.71
CA VAL A 290 -0.03 -4.49 16.51
C VAL A 290 -0.67 -4.91 17.82
N PHE A 291 -1.61 -5.86 17.80
CA PHE A 291 -2.25 -6.31 19.03
C PHE A 291 -2.66 -7.77 18.99
N TYR A 292 -2.63 -8.39 20.17
CA TYR A 292 -3.04 -9.76 20.40
C TYR A 292 -4.38 -9.83 21.12
N LEU A 293 -5.20 -10.77 20.71
CA LEU A 293 -6.53 -11.07 21.23
C LEU A 293 -6.50 -12.44 21.96
N PRO A 294 -6.30 -12.48 23.29
CA PRO A 294 -6.12 -13.74 24.03
C PRO A 294 -7.29 -14.72 23.87
N LYS A 295 -8.51 -14.21 23.85
CA LYS A 295 -9.75 -15.00 23.70
C LYS A 295 -9.74 -15.90 22.45
N TRP A 296 -9.16 -15.44 21.37
CA TRP A 296 -9.12 -16.14 20.07
C TRP A 296 -7.73 -16.64 19.70
N LYS A 297 -6.73 -16.38 20.54
CA LYS A 297 -5.32 -16.58 20.21
C LYS A 297 -4.97 -16.00 18.84
N ALA A 298 -5.51 -14.84 18.56
CA ALA A 298 -5.42 -14.16 17.28
C ALA A 298 -4.49 -12.94 17.40
N LEU A 299 -3.52 -12.84 16.51
CA LEU A 299 -2.61 -11.71 16.40
C LEU A 299 -3.01 -10.86 15.18
N CYS A 300 -3.36 -9.60 15.43
CA CYS A 300 -3.47 -8.57 14.39
C CYS A 300 -2.09 -7.98 14.16
N VAL A 301 -1.55 -8.20 12.98
CA VAL A 301 -0.22 -7.70 12.59
C VAL A 301 -0.27 -6.34 11.87
N ALA A 302 -1.43 -5.66 11.90
CA ALA A 302 -1.64 -4.39 11.21
C ALA A 302 -1.14 -4.45 9.76
N GLU A 303 -0.19 -3.60 9.38
CA GLU A 303 0.49 -3.64 8.08
C GLU A 303 1.95 -4.10 8.17
N GLU A 304 2.41 -4.53 9.36
CA GLU A 304 3.78 -5.02 9.59
C GLU A 304 4.12 -6.29 8.79
N VAL A 305 3.12 -7.12 8.47
CA VAL A 305 3.29 -8.38 7.73
C VAL A 305 2.22 -8.49 6.65
N ASN A 306 2.63 -8.57 5.41
CA ASN A 306 1.75 -8.55 4.24
C ASN A 306 2.03 -9.72 3.28
N ALA A 307 1.04 -10.10 2.45
CA ALA A 307 1.25 -11.11 1.41
C ALA A 307 2.02 -10.57 0.18
N VAL A 308 2.89 -9.57 0.42
CA VAL A 308 3.81 -8.95 -0.53
C VAL A 308 5.04 -8.43 0.22
N MET A 309 6.16 -8.22 -0.49
CA MET A 309 7.23 -7.36 0.02
C MET A 309 6.71 -5.92 0.10
N HIS A 310 6.71 -5.35 1.30
CA HIS A 310 6.35 -3.96 1.47
C HIS A 310 7.51 -3.04 1.07
N ASN A 311 7.20 -1.80 0.68
CA ASN A 311 8.23 -0.82 0.37
C ASN A 311 8.80 -0.18 1.64
N LEU A 312 10.12 0.06 1.65
CA LEU A 312 10.80 0.90 2.64
C LEU A 312 10.79 2.38 2.20
N TYR A 313 10.61 2.61 0.92
CA TYR A 313 10.36 3.89 0.28
C TYR A 313 9.28 3.71 -0.79
N THR A 314 8.29 4.58 -0.78
CA THR A 314 7.21 4.57 -1.77
C THR A 314 7.37 5.71 -2.77
N PRO A 315 7.15 5.49 -4.10
CA PRO A 315 7.09 6.58 -5.07
C PRO A 315 6.10 7.70 -4.73
N ARG A 316 5.03 7.39 -3.98
CA ARG A 316 4.10 8.37 -3.42
C ARG A 316 4.83 9.39 -2.52
N GLY A 317 5.78 8.92 -1.76
CA GLY A 317 6.45 9.65 -0.68
C GLY A 317 5.95 9.18 0.69
N ALA A 318 6.90 9.02 1.61
CA ALA A 318 6.69 8.74 3.02
C ALA A 318 8.00 9.08 3.76
N LYS A 319 7.98 9.13 5.09
CA LYS A 319 9.21 9.03 5.86
C LYS A 319 9.86 7.69 5.54
N THR A 320 11.18 7.69 5.30
CA THR A 320 11.90 6.45 4.98
C THR A 320 11.79 5.48 6.14
N ARG A 321 11.33 4.26 5.88
CA ARG A 321 11.15 3.19 6.86
C ARG A 321 12.48 2.55 7.22
N ASP A 322 12.63 2.18 8.48
CA ASP A 322 13.84 1.53 8.97
C ASP A 322 13.71 0.00 8.92
N ALA A 323 14.36 -0.63 7.95
CA ALA A 323 14.33 -2.08 7.78
C ALA A 323 14.89 -2.85 8.98
N LEU A 324 15.87 -2.27 9.69
CA LEU A 324 16.45 -2.88 10.88
C LEU A 324 15.45 -2.86 12.04
N ILE A 325 14.82 -1.71 12.30
CA ILE A 325 13.80 -1.58 13.35
C ILE A 325 12.60 -2.47 13.00
N TRP A 326 12.16 -2.50 11.76
CA TRP A 326 11.08 -3.38 11.31
C TRP A 326 11.38 -4.85 11.63
N SER A 327 12.57 -5.34 11.25
CA SER A 327 12.97 -6.71 11.55
C SER A 327 13.06 -7.02 13.06
N ARG A 328 13.39 -6.02 13.89
CA ARG A 328 13.40 -6.16 15.36
C ARG A 328 11.98 -6.24 15.90
N HIS A 329 11.07 -5.35 15.46
CA HIS A 329 9.68 -5.43 15.89
C HIS A 329 9.02 -6.76 15.53
N LEU A 330 9.35 -7.34 14.37
CA LEU A 330 8.87 -8.68 14.01
C LEU A 330 9.51 -9.78 14.89
N THR A 331 10.75 -9.61 15.36
CA THR A 331 11.37 -10.51 16.34
C THR A 331 10.65 -10.41 17.68
N ASP A 332 10.47 -9.19 18.21
CA ASP A 332 9.75 -8.93 19.45
C ASP A 332 8.31 -9.48 19.40
N MET A 333 7.64 -9.34 18.24
CA MET A 333 6.30 -9.88 17.99
C MET A 333 6.25 -11.39 18.15
N LEU A 334 7.25 -12.11 17.60
CA LEU A 334 7.36 -13.56 17.74
C LEU A 334 7.70 -13.97 19.18
N GLU A 335 8.54 -13.21 19.89
CA GLU A 335 8.87 -13.45 21.29
C GLU A 335 7.66 -13.23 22.22
N LEU A 336 6.87 -12.17 21.96
CA LEU A 336 5.69 -11.85 22.77
C LEU A 336 4.51 -12.77 22.51
N PHE A 337 4.26 -13.12 21.25
CA PHE A 337 3.00 -13.73 20.83
C PHE A 337 3.17 -15.06 20.08
N GLY A 338 4.36 -15.39 19.56
CA GLY A 338 4.58 -16.53 18.68
C GLY A 338 4.09 -17.87 19.25
N ASP A 339 4.35 -18.14 20.54
CA ASP A 339 3.87 -19.37 21.20
C ASP A 339 2.39 -19.31 21.62
N ARG A 340 1.80 -18.13 21.59
CA ARG A 340 0.43 -17.86 22.08
C ARG A 340 -0.58 -17.76 20.96
N MET A 341 -0.16 -17.49 19.73
CA MET A 341 -1.04 -17.29 18.57
C MET A 341 -1.34 -18.61 17.85
N ASP A 342 -2.59 -18.77 17.44
CA ASP A 342 -3.04 -19.81 16.52
C ASP A 342 -3.61 -19.23 15.21
N LEU A 343 -3.64 -17.90 15.08
CA LEU A 343 -4.20 -17.14 13.96
C LEU A 343 -3.48 -15.82 13.81
N VAL A 344 -3.09 -15.47 12.59
CA VAL A 344 -2.54 -14.16 12.20
C VAL A 344 -3.44 -13.53 11.16
N PHE A 345 -3.81 -12.27 11.35
CA PHE A 345 -4.55 -11.47 10.37
C PHE A 345 -4.02 -10.04 10.36
N GLY A 346 -4.19 -9.34 9.25
CA GLY A 346 -3.69 -7.97 9.09
C GLY A 346 -4.70 -7.05 8.44
N SER A 347 -4.27 -5.82 8.25
CA SER A 347 -5.07 -4.76 7.64
C SER A 347 -5.11 -4.86 6.10
N HIS A 348 -4.33 -5.76 5.51
CA HIS A 348 -4.35 -6.12 4.10
C HIS A 348 -4.37 -7.62 3.91
N HIS A 349 -4.76 -8.07 2.70
CA HIS A 349 -4.75 -9.47 2.26
C HIS A 349 -5.64 -10.38 3.11
N TRP A 350 -5.22 -11.64 3.31
CA TRP A 350 -5.98 -12.71 3.95
C TRP A 350 -5.23 -13.31 5.14
N PRO A 351 -5.95 -13.81 6.15
CA PRO A 351 -5.34 -14.37 7.35
C PRO A 351 -4.53 -15.65 7.10
N ARG A 352 -3.68 -15.98 8.09
CA ARG A 352 -2.97 -17.26 8.21
C ARG A 352 -3.48 -18.00 9.45
N TRP A 353 -4.00 -19.20 9.26
CA TRP A 353 -4.51 -20.04 10.33
C TRP A 353 -3.50 -21.13 10.67
N GLY A 354 -3.27 -21.35 11.95
CA GLY A 354 -2.29 -22.25 12.52
C GLY A 354 -1.01 -21.55 12.96
N ARG A 355 -0.50 -21.94 14.12
CA ARG A 355 0.70 -21.36 14.73
C ARG A 355 1.91 -21.40 13.78
N GLU A 356 2.20 -22.57 13.24
CA GLU A 356 3.37 -22.77 12.36
C GLU A 356 3.30 -21.87 11.11
N ALA A 357 2.12 -21.80 10.48
CA ALA A 357 1.94 -20.95 9.29
C ALA A 357 2.08 -19.45 9.62
N GLY A 358 1.55 -19.01 10.76
CA GLY A 358 1.70 -17.64 11.24
C GLY A 358 3.15 -17.31 11.61
N TYR A 359 3.82 -18.23 12.31
CA TYR A 359 5.22 -18.07 12.71
C TYR A 359 6.16 -18.01 11.50
N ASP A 360 5.99 -18.93 10.53
CA ASP A 360 6.76 -18.94 9.28
C ASP A 360 6.57 -17.65 8.49
N TYR A 361 5.31 -17.20 8.36
CA TYR A 361 4.96 -15.98 7.67
C TYR A 361 5.66 -14.73 8.24
N ILE A 362 5.59 -14.53 9.56
CA ILE A 362 6.25 -13.43 10.26
C ILE A 362 7.78 -13.57 10.17
N SER A 363 8.32 -14.77 10.40
CA SER A 363 9.76 -15.03 10.39
C SER A 363 10.41 -14.72 9.05
N LYS A 364 9.80 -15.16 7.95
CA LYS A 364 10.35 -14.94 6.61
C LYS A 364 10.26 -13.48 6.16
N GLN A 365 9.23 -12.74 6.57
CA GLN A 365 9.17 -11.29 6.35
C GLN A 365 10.23 -10.56 7.18
N ARG A 366 10.41 -10.92 8.46
CA ARG A 366 11.50 -10.45 9.31
C ARG A 366 12.87 -10.66 8.66
N ASP A 367 13.13 -11.87 8.21
CA ASP A 367 14.40 -12.26 7.62
C ASP A 367 14.65 -11.56 6.29
N MET A 368 13.62 -11.30 5.51
CA MET A 368 13.68 -10.51 4.28
C MET A 368 14.14 -9.07 4.54
N TYR A 369 13.50 -8.36 5.47
CA TYR A 369 13.91 -6.98 5.81
C TYR A 369 15.30 -6.96 6.40
N ARG A 370 15.62 -7.90 7.30
CA ARG A 370 16.94 -8.01 7.89
C ARG A 370 18.02 -8.29 6.86
N PHE A 371 17.77 -9.20 5.93
CA PHE A 371 18.71 -9.51 4.86
C PHE A 371 18.97 -8.27 3.97
N MET A 372 17.91 -7.59 3.53
CA MET A 372 18.08 -6.39 2.70
C MET A 372 18.86 -5.30 3.44
N HIS A 373 18.58 -5.09 4.73
CA HIS A 373 19.33 -4.15 5.57
C HIS A 373 20.80 -4.53 5.66
N ASP A 374 21.09 -5.72 6.19
CA ASP A 374 22.46 -6.13 6.53
C ASP A 374 23.36 -6.23 5.29
N GLN A 375 22.82 -6.75 4.16
CA GLN A 375 23.59 -6.81 2.92
C GLN A 375 23.82 -5.45 2.29
N THR A 376 22.84 -4.54 2.36
CA THR A 376 23.04 -3.15 1.90
C THR A 376 24.11 -2.45 2.71
N VAL A 377 24.04 -2.54 4.05
CA VAL A 377 25.03 -1.92 4.94
C VAL A 377 26.43 -2.53 4.72
N ARG A 378 26.52 -3.84 4.55
CA ARG A 378 27.79 -4.51 4.24
C ARG A 378 28.42 -3.98 2.94
N LEU A 379 27.65 -3.88 1.88
CA LEU A 379 28.15 -3.41 0.57
C LEU A 379 28.44 -1.91 0.59
N MET A 380 27.61 -1.11 1.23
CA MET A 380 27.82 0.32 1.44
C MET A 380 29.15 0.60 2.16
N ASN A 381 29.49 -0.18 3.20
CA ASN A 381 30.77 -0.08 3.91
C ASN A 381 31.98 -0.57 3.07
N GLN A 382 31.75 -1.29 1.98
CA GLN A 382 32.77 -1.64 1.00
C GLN A 382 32.93 -0.57 -0.10
N GLY A 383 32.17 0.52 -0.05
CA GLY A 383 32.27 1.63 -0.97
C GLY A 383 31.37 1.57 -2.19
N TYR A 384 30.45 0.57 -2.27
CA TYR A 384 29.48 0.52 -3.36
C TYR A 384 28.41 1.59 -3.22
N THR A 385 27.99 2.15 -4.36
CA THR A 385 26.88 3.13 -4.44
C THR A 385 25.52 2.47 -4.35
N ALA A 386 24.49 3.26 -4.05
CA ALA A 386 23.10 2.75 -4.03
C ALA A 386 22.68 2.06 -5.33
N THR A 387 23.13 2.58 -6.49
CA THR A 387 22.84 2.02 -7.80
C THR A 387 23.52 0.68 -8.02
N GLU A 388 24.81 0.57 -7.67
CA GLU A 388 25.55 -0.68 -7.77
C GLU A 388 24.94 -1.76 -6.88
N ILE A 389 24.70 -1.45 -5.60
CA ILE A 389 24.09 -2.39 -4.65
C ILE A 389 22.73 -2.87 -5.15
N SER A 390 21.89 -1.97 -5.67
CA SER A 390 20.55 -2.31 -6.17
C SER A 390 20.54 -3.23 -7.40
N ASN A 391 21.66 -3.32 -8.13
CA ASN A 391 21.85 -4.24 -9.25
C ASN A 391 22.56 -5.55 -8.86
N MET A 392 23.15 -5.60 -7.66
CA MET A 392 23.92 -6.76 -7.19
C MET A 392 23.12 -7.65 -6.23
N LEU A 393 22.13 -7.06 -5.53
CA LEU A 393 21.45 -7.75 -4.45
C LEU A 393 20.19 -8.45 -4.93
N ASP A 394 20.15 -9.77 -4.71
CA ASP A 394 18.97 -10.62 -4.85
C ASP A 394 18.67 -11.30 -3.51
N LEU A 395 17.39 -11.59 -3.24
CA LEU A 395 17.01 -12.40 -2.09
C LEU A 395 17.51 -13.84 -2.24
N PRO A 396 17.95 -14.50 -1.13
CA PRO A 396 18.30 -15.91 -1.16
C PRO A 396 17.08 -16.77 -1.51
N PRO A 397 17.26 -17.96 -2.12
CA PRO A 397 16.16 -18.80 -2.57
C PRO A 397 15.11 -19.12 -1.49
N SER A 398 15.56 -19.29 -0.22
CA SER A 398 14.66 -19.56 0.92
C SER A 398 13.67 -18.42 1.22
N LEU A 399 13.95 -17.20 0.77
CA LEU A 399 13.06 -16.03 0.89
C LEU A 399 12.40 -15.69 -0.44
N ALA A 400 13.13 -15.80 -1.55
CA ALA A 400 12.68 -15.42 -2.89
C ALA A 400 11.57 -16.32 -3.46
N GLN A 401 11.44 -17.56 -2.97
CA GLN A 401 10.41 -18.50 -3.41
C GLN A 401 9.04 -18.28 -2.74
N GLU A 402 8.99 -17.46 -1.69
CA GLU A 402 7.73 -17.14 -1.03
C GLU A 402 6.97 -16.06 -1.79
N PHE A 403 5.70 -16.32 -2.13
CA PHE A 403 4.87 -15.33 -2.82
C PHE A 403 4.67 -14.06 -1.98
N TYR A 404 4.61 -14.16 -0.64
CA TYR A 404 4.48 -13.01 0.25
C TYR A 404 5.80 -12.22 0.46
N ASN A 405 6.91 -12.65 -0.14
CA ASN A 405 8.16 -11.89 -0.22
C ASN A 405 8.43 -11.34 -1.64
N ARG A 406 7.44 -11.47 -2.55
CA ARG A 406 7.59 -10.98 -3.91
C ARG A 406 7.45 -9.46 -3.98
N ASP A 407 8.20 -8.92 -4.90
CA ASP A 407 8.30 -7.51 -5.20
C ASP A 407 7.17 -7.04 -6.14
N TYR A 408 6.02 -6.75 -5.54
CA TYR A 408 4.89 -6.10 -6.21
C TYR A 408 4.74 -4.65 -5.76
N TYR A 409 4.60 -4.43 -4.44
CA TYR A 409 4.40 -3.12 -3.81
C TYR A 409 5.73 -2.46 -3.43
N GLY A 410 6.61 -3.19 -2.75
CA GLY A 410 8.03 -2.88 -2.65
C GLY A 410 8.82 -3.68 -3.68
N THR A 411 10.10 -3.38 -3.84
CA THR A 411 11.06 -4.17 -4.62
C THR A 411 12.41 -4.21 -3.93
N VAL A 412 13.19 -5.27 -4.14
CA VAL A 412 14.57 -5.36 -3.59
C VAL A 412 15.37 -4.13 -4.01
N SER A 413 15.34 -3.79 -5.28
CA SER A 413 16.12 -2.67 -5.84
C SER A 413 15.74 -1.31 -5.24
N HIS A 414 14.46 -1.06 -4.97
CA HIS A 414 14.00 0.20 -4.34
C HIS A 414 14.29 0.20 -2.83
N ASN A 415 14.06 -0.93 -2.16
CA ASN A 415 14.27 -1.08 -0.73
C ASN A 415 15.78 -0.96 -0.37
N VAL A 416 16.67 -1.51 -1.17
CA VAL A 416 18.13 -1.32 -1.04
C VAL A 416 18.51 0.16 -1.10
N ARG A 417 17.96 0.89 -2.08
CA ARG A 417 18.18 2.34 -2.18
C ARG A 417 17.61 3.12 -1.00
N ALA A 418 16.47 2.65 -0.45
CA ALA A 418 15.89 3.23 0.76
C ALA A 418 16.78 3.03 1.97
N VAL A 419 17.33 1.82 2.20
CA VAL A 419 18.30 1.55 3.27
C VAL A 419 19.56 2.42 3.10
N TYR A 420 20.10 2.51 1.89
CA TYR A 420 21.26 3.36 1.61
C TYR A 420 20.96 4.82 1.94
N ASN A 421 19.83 5.35 1.47
CA ASN A 421 19.42 6.73 1.71
C ASN A 421 19.12 7.02 3.19
N PHE A 422 18.65 6.03 3.93
CA PHE A 422 18.38 6.15 5.37
C PHE A 422 19.65 6.51 6.14
N TYR A 423 20.81 5.91 5.78
CA TYR A 423 22.09 6.16 6.45
C TYR A 423 22.90 7.29 5.83
N LEU A 424 22.92 7.39 4.49
CA LEU A 424 23.85 8.29 3.78
C LEU A 424 23.16 9.47 3.08
N GLY A 425 21.82 9.49 3.04
CA GLY A 425 21.06 10.57 2.40
C GLY A 425 21.12 10.50 0.87
N TYR A 426 20.81 11.62 0.21
CA TYR A 426 20.60 11.69 -1.24
C TYR A 426 21.89 11.73 -2.07
N PHE A 427 23.02 12.02 -1.47
CA PHE A 427 24.29 12.14 -2.20
C PHE A 427 24.80 10.75 -2.60
N ASP A 428 25.01 10.56 -3.88
CA ASP A 428 25.38 9.27 -4.50
C ASP A 428 26.90 9.05 -4.62
N GLY A 429 27.73 9.93 -4.01
CA GLY A 429 29.19 9.86 -4.09
C GLY A 429 29.78 10.48 -5.37
N VAL A 430 28.96 10.98 -6.29
CA VAL A 430 29.40 11.64 -7.54
C VAL A 430 29.37 13.15 -7.37
N PRO A 431 30.51 13.85 -7.31
CA PRO A 431 30.58 15.31 -7.06
C PRO A 431 29.74 16.14 -8.03
N ALA A 432 29.62 15.71 -9.30
CA ALA A 432 28.81 16.38 -10.31
C ALA A 432 27.28 16.36 -10.01
N ASN A 433 26.82 15.41 -9.19
CA ASN A 433 25.42 15.29 -8.78
C ASN A 433 25.12 16.05 -7.49
N LEU A 434 26.12 16.52 -6.75
CA LEU A 434 25.91 17.30 -5.53
C LEU A 434 25.29 18.68 -5.85
N ASN A 435 25.74 19.30 -6.95
CA ASN A 435 25.18 20.56 -7.46
C ASN A 435 24.97 20.47 -8.99
N PRO A 436 23.96 19.68 -9.43
CA PRO A 436 23.77 19.37 -10.82
C PRO A 436 23.24 20.59 -11.61
N LEU A 437 23.50 20.60 -12.91
CA LEU A 437 22.81 21.49 -13.85
C LEU A 437 21.27 21.29 -13.76
N THR A 438 20.53 22.35 -14.07
CA THR A 438 19.08 22.19 -14.22
C THR A 438 18.75 21.07 -15.22
N PRO A 439 17.64 20.34 -15.04
CA PRO A 439 17.27 19.24 -15.95
C PRO A 439 17.29 19.66 -17.42
N GLU A 440 16.79 20.86 -17.73
CA GLU A 440 16.76 21.40 -19.08
C GLU A 440 18.19 21.64 -19.64
N SER A 441 19.06 22.28 -18.87
CA SER A 441 20.45 22.54 -19.28
C SER A 441 21.22 21.23 -19.49
N ARG A 442 21.01 20.27 -18.61
CA ARG A 442 21.60 18.93 -18.71
C ARG A 442 21.13 18.20 -19.96
N ALA A 443 19.81 18.21 -20.24
CA ALA A 443 19.23 17.59 -21.42
C ALA A 443 19.78 18.20 -22.71
N ARG A 444 19.87 19.53 -22.81
CA ARG A 444 20.48 20.21 -23.97
C ARG A 444 21.92 19.77 -24.21
N ASN A 445 22.70 19.63 -23.14
CA ASN A 445 24.09 19.18 -23.26
C ASN A 445 24.19 17.74 -23.76
N TYR A 446 23.32 16.82 -23.27
CA TYR A 446 23.28 15.44 -23.76
C TYR A 446 22.88 15.36 -25.23
N VAL A 447 21.85 16.11 -25.66
CA VAL A 447 21.45 16.17 -27.07
C VAL A 447 22.62 16.66 -27.93
N ARG A 448 23.35 17.70 -27.49
CA ARG A 448 24.53 18.20 -28.20
C ARG A 448 25.65 17.16 -28.30
N LEU A 449 25.95 16.45 -27.22
CA LEU A 449 26.96 15.38 -27.18
C LEU A 449 26.58 14.20 -28.06
N ALA A 450 25.30 13.90 -28.20
CA ALA A 450 24.79 12.83 -29.07
C ALA A 450 24.80 13.20 -30.57
N GLY A 451 25.31 14.37 -30.96
CA GLY A 451 25.30 14.82 -32.36
C GLY A 451 24.03 15.53 -32.79
N GLY A 452 23.30 16.16 -31.84
CA GLY A 452 22.04 16.83 -32.06
C GLY A 452 20.83 15.88 -31.98
N GLN A 453 19.66 16.38 -32.37
CA GLN A 453 18.42 15.61 -32.33
C GLN A 453 18.47 14.34 -33.20
N ASP A 454 19.00 14.47 -34.43
CA ASP A 454 19.08 13.33 -35.36
C ASP A 454 20.03 12.25 -34.88
N GLY A 455 21.18 12.65 -34.30
CA GLY A 455 22.12 11.75 -33.69
C GLY A 455 21.52 10.99 -32.52
N LEU A 456 20.83 11.69 -31.62
CA LEU A 456 20.12 11.06 -30.49
C LEU A 456 19.07 10.06 -30.95
N MET A 457 18.24 10.44 -31.94
CA MET A 457 17.19 9.57 -32.48
C MET A 457 17.75 8.33 -33.19
N SER A 458 18.90 8.49 -33.89
CA SER A 458 19.59 7.36 -34.54
C SER A 458 20.12 6.36 -33.50
N GLN A 459 20.80 6.86 -32.47
CA GLN A 459 21.31 6.01 -31.36
C GLN A 459 20.18 5.29 -30.61
N ALA A 460 19.07 5.98 -30.33
CA ALA A 460 17.91 5.38 -29.69
C ALA A 460 17.29 4.25 -30.54
N LYS A 461 17.19 4.42 -31.87
CA LYS A 461 16.70 3.39 -32.77
C LYS A 461 17.65 2.19 -32.80
N GLU A 462 18.93 2.43 -32.83
CA GLU A 462 19.95 1.37 -32.79
C GLU A 462 19.90 0.56 -31.48
N ALA A 463 19.81 1.26 -30.32
CA ALA A 463 19.66 0.62 -29.02
C ALA A 463 18.40 -0.28 -28.95
N ILE A 464 17.25 0.22 -29.47
CA ILE A 464 16.01 -0.56 -29.56
C ILE A 464 16.23 -1.83 -30.43
N GLN A 465 16.90 -1.70 -31.58
CA GLN A 465 17.18 -2.84 -32.45
C GLN A 465 18.09 -3.89 -31.80
N LYS A 466 19.00 -3.47 -30.94
CA LYS A 466 19.89 -4.36 -30.17
C LYS A 466 19.26 -4.92 -28.91
N GLY A 467 18.05 -4.52 -28.52
CA GLY A 467 17.41 -4.91 -27.28
C GLY A 467 18.00 -4.21 -26.03
N GLU A 468 18.72 -3.11 -26.20
CA GLU A 468 19.33 -2.32 -25.13
C GLU A 468 18.30 -1.31 -24.60
N TYR A 469 17.37 -1.78 -23.74
CA TYR A 469 16.25 -0.97 -23.23
C TYR A 469 16.56 -0.19 -21.94
N ARG A 470 17.76 -0.29 -21.38
CA ARG A 470 18.20 0.38 -20.15
C ARG A 470 19.18 1.52 -20.41
#